data_d37c2dca0044e946ec61734b99cd97f7
#
_entry.id   d37c2dca0044e946ec61734b99cd97f7
#
_cell.length_a   1.000
_cell.length_b   1.000
_cell.length_c   1.000
_cell.angle_alpha   90.00
_cell.angle_beta   90.00
_cell.angle_gamma   90.00
#
_symmetry.space_group_name_H-M   'P 1'
#
loop_
_entity.id
_entity.type
_entity.pdbx_description
1 polymer ?
#
loop_
_entity_poly.entity_id
_entity_poly.type
_entity_poly.pdbx_seq_one_letter_code
_entity_poly.pdbx_strand_id
1 'polypeptide(L)'
;MAQQVQIEPHRAAARLRLGQTGWALIGVTPFLIFALMFLILPTMYLIVGAFRDGDGNFTFNNLVDLFQPSILSAYWISIKVSLASALGGAVIGFFLAYAGVMGGLPSWLRPTLMTFCGVASNFAGLPLAFAFLATLGRTGLVTVLLIKYFDFNIYSTGFNLLSFWGLALTYLYFQIPLMVLILAPALDGLKREWREASQILGANSFHYWRYVALPVLWPSLLGTTILLFANAFGAIATAYGLTGSSLNIVTILLYAQIRGDVLHNQNLGYALALGMILITGLSNAAYIWLRGRSERWMR
;
A
#
# COMPACT_ATOMS: atom_id res chain seq x y z
N MET A 1 66.55 -20.67 21.02
CA MET A 1 65.75 -19.56 21.61
C MET A 1 64.95 -18.89 20.49
N ALA A 2 63.71 -19.26 20.34
CA ALA A 2 62.75 -18.63 19.39
C ALA A 2 61.63 -18.04 20.21
N GLN A 3 61.61 -16.71 20.31
CA GLN A 3 60.52 -15.97 20.95
C GLN A 3 59.28 -15.95 20.04
N GLN A 4 58.18 -16.55 20.49
CA GLN A 4 56.89 -16.41 19.88
C GLN A 4 56.34 -15.02 20.19
N VAL A 5 56.15 -14.21 19.15
CA VAL A 5 55.39 -12.98 19.20
C VAL A 5 53.92 -13.34 19.14
N GLN A 6 53.23 -13.29 20.26
CA GLN A 6 51.75 -13.32 20.32
C GLN A 6 51.19 -11.97 19.82
N ILE A 7 50.63 -11.98 18.62
CA ILE A 7 49.87 -10.85 18.10
C ILE A 7 48.45 -10.94 18.68
N GLU A 8 48.07 -9.96 19.49
CA GLU A 8 46.70 -9.78 19.99
C GLU A 8 45.81 -9.20 18.86
N PRO A 9 44.95 -9.97 18.18
CA PRO A 9 44.12 -9.43 17.08
C PRO A 9 42.78 -8.85 17.52
N HIS A 10 42.37 -8.98 18.78
CA HIS A 10 41.01 -8.71 19.18
C HIS A 10 40.68 -7.22 19.50
N ARG A 11 41.62 -6.42 19.91
CA ARG A 11 41.35 -5.00 20.29
C ARG A 11 41.34 -4.04 19.10
N ALA A 12 42.07 -4.31 18.05
CA ALA A 12 42.10 -3.47 16.85
C ALA A 12 40.79 -3.58 16.03
N ALA A 13 40.24 -4.80 15.91
CA ALA A 13 38.99 -5.04 15.18
C ALA A 13 37.76 -4.39 15.83
N ALA A 14 37.73 -4.29 17.17
CA ALA A 14 36.62 -3.62 17.89
C ALA A 14 36.67 -2.10 17.72
N ARG A 15 37.86 -1.48 17.71
CA ARG A 15 38.01 -0.02 17.51
C ARG A 15 37.69 0.40 16.07
N LEU A 16 38.01 -0.39 15.06
CA LEU A 16 37.67 -0.16 13.66
C LEU A 16 36.16 -0.25 13.42
N ARG A 17 35.45 -1.18 14.09
CA ARG A 17 34.00 -1.29 14.01
C ARG A 17 33.28 -0.09 14.65
N LEU A 18 33.73 0.40 15.79
CA LEU A 18 33.18 1.59 16.45
C LEU A 18 33.36 2.85 15.60
N GLY A 19 34.51 3.02 14.92
CA GLY A 19 34.75 4.14 14.00
C GLY A 19 33.82 4.11 12.78
N GLN A 20 33.64 2.95 12.15
CA GLN A 20 32.73 2.79 11.00
C GLN A 20 31.28 3.01 11.38
N THR A 21 30.84 2.55 12.55
CA THR A 21 29.48 2.76 13.06
C THR A 21 29.23 4.24 13.36
N GLY A 22 30.21 4.97 13.90
CA GLY A 22 30.11 6.42 14.17
C GLY A 22 29.94 7.22 12.88
N TRP A 23 30.74 6.98 11.85
CA TRP A 23 30.62 7.64 10.56
C TRP A 23 29.29 7.30 9.85
N ALA A 24 28.82 6.06 9.93
CA ALA A 24 27.53 5.65 9.40
C ALA A 24 26.37 6.37 10.11
N LEU A 25 26.45 6.54 11.44
CA LEU A 25 25.46 7.30 12.21
C LEU A 25 25.40 8.78 11.78
N ILE A 26 26.56 9.42 11.58
CA ILE A 26 26.63 10.81 11.10
C ILE A 26 25.94 10.94 9.73
N GLY A 27 26.15 10.00 8.82
CA GLY A 27 25.51 9.99 7.51
C GLY A 27 23.98 9.84 7.56
N VAL A 28 23.45 9.10 8.55
CA VAL A 28 22.00 8.87 8.71
C VAL A 28 21.34 9.96 9.57
N THR A 29 22.10 10.68 10.39
CA THR A 29 21.59 11.71 11.32
C THR A 29 20.67 12.75 10.67
N PRO A 30 20.98 13.35 9.50
CA PRO A 30 20.09 14.33 8.88
C PRO A 30 18.71 13.74 8.56
N PHE A 31 18.67 12.49 8.09
CA PHE A 31 17.43 11.79 7.84
C PHE A 31 16.66 11.49 9.13
N LEU A 32 17.34 11.07 10.20
CA LEU A 32 16.70 10.80 11.49
C LEU A 32 16.11 12.07 12.11
N ILE A 33 16.82 13.20 12.02
CA ILE A 33 16.30 14.51 12.48
C ILE A 33 15.06 14.88 11.66
N PHE A 34 15.12 14.77 10.34
CA PHE A 34 13.98 15.03 9.48
C PHE A 34 12.79 14.11 9.83
N ALA A 35 13.02 12.83 9.98
CA ALA A 35 12.00 11.86 10.35
C ALA A 35 11.38 12.17 11.72
N LEU A 36 12.21 12.53 12.71
CA LEU A 36 11.73 12.93 14.03
C LEU A 36 10.84 14.17 13.96
N MET A 37 11.31 15.22 13.29
CA MET A 37 10.62 16.51 13.24
C MET A 37 9.35 16.48 12.38
N PHE A 38 9.37 15.79 11.25
CA PHE A 38 8.29 15.87 10.25
C PHE A 38 7.41 14.63 10.14
N LEU A 39 7.84 13.47 10.67
CA LEU A 39 7.01 12.27 10.72
C LEU A 39 6.55 11.94 12.15
N ILE A 40 7.49 11.84 13.09
CA ILE A 40 7.19 11.37 14.44
C ILE A 40 6.46 12.43 15.26
N LEU A 41 6.98 13.66 15.32
CA LEU A 41 6.37 14.73 16.12
C LEU A 41 4.93 15.06 15.71
N PRO A 42 4.59 15.26 14.42
CA PRO A 42 3.19 15.48 14.01
C PRO A 42 2.29 14.29 14.34
N THR A 43 2.77 13.07 14.16
CA THR A 43 2.00 11.86 14.51
C THR A 43 1.75 11.78 16.01
N MET A 44 2.76 12.07 16.84
CA MET A 44 2.59 12.12 18.31
C MET A 44 1.61 13.23 18.73
N TYR A 45 1.65 14.39 18.06
CA TYR A 45 0.71 15.45 18.32
C TYR A 45 -0.74 15.05 18.02
N LEU A 46 -0.99 14.34 16.92
CA LEU A 46 -2.30 13.77 16.60
C LEU A 46 -2.76 12.76 17.66
N ILE A 47 -1.86 11.88 18.09
CA ILE A 47 -2.16 10.90 19.14
C ILE A 47 -2.53 11.59 20.44
N VAL A 48 -1.75 12.55 20.89
CA VAL A 48 -2.02 13.32 22.13
C VAL A 48 -3.31 14.13 21.99
N GLY A 49 -3.55 14.76 20.84
CA GLY A 49 -4.75 15.54 20.56
C GLY A 49 -6.03 14.73 20.58
N ALA A 50 -5.98 13.43 20.22
CA ALA A 50 -7.12 12.53 20.30
C ALA A 50 -7.63 12.32 21.74
N PHE A 51 -6.77 12.53 22.75
CA PHE A 51 -7.09 12.41 24.18
C PHE A 51 -7.30 13.76 24.87
N ARG A 52 -7.49 14.85 24.13
CA ARG A 52 -7.75 16.20 24.67
C ARG A 52 -9.09 16.72 24.20
N ASP A 53 -9.76 17.48 25.08
CA ASP A 53 -10.93 18.28 24.70
C ASP A 53 -10.55 19.65 24.16
N GLY A 54 -11.56 20.48 23.81
CA GLY A 54 -11.37 21.84 23.31
C GLY A 54 -10.65 22.79 24.31
N ASP A 55 -10.72 22.49 25.61
CA ASP A 55 -10.09 23.25 26.68
C ASP A 55 -8.68 22.72 27.03
N GLY A 56 -8.23 21.64 26.36
CA GLY A 56 -6.93 21.01 26.56
C GLY A 56 -6.87 20.00 27.70
N ASN A 57 -8.00 19.69 28.38
CA ASN A 57 -8.07 18.70 29.44
C ASN A 57 -8.06 17.28 28.84
N PHE A 58 -7.58 16.32 29.63
CA PHE A 58 -7.58 14.91 29.24
C PHE A 58 -9.00 14.34 29.20
N THR A 59 -9.37 13.73 28.06
CA THR A 59 -10.69 13.13 27.87
C THR A 59 -10.64 11.89 26.98
N PHE A 60 -11.60 10.97 27.16
CA PHE A 60 -11.83 9.84 26.27
C PHE A 60 -13.04 10.07 25.37
N ASN A 61 -13.76 11.19 25.47
CA ASN A 61 -14.99 11.46 24.73
C ASN A 61 -14.76 11.37 23.23
N ASN A 62 -13.67 11.90 22.70
CA ASN A 62 -13.36 11.82 21.26
C ASN A 62 -13.20 10.37 20.77
N LEU A 63 -12.73 9.45 21.62
CA LEU A 63 -12.64 8.03 21.30
C LEU A 63 -14.02 7.35 21.37
N VAL A 64 -14.87 7.77 22.30
CA VAL A 64 -16.27 7.29 22.38
C VAL A 64 -17.04 7.75 21.16
N ASP A 65 -16.80 8.97 20.69
CA ASP A 65 -17.42 9.51 19.48
C ASP A 65 -17.07 8.72 18.21
N LEU A 66 -15.92 8.03 18.16
CA LEU A 66 -15.59 7.14 17.05
C LEU A 66 -16.60 6.00 16.86
N PHE A 67 -17.32 5.63 17.91
CA PHE A 67 -18.33 4.56 17.86
C PHE A 67 -19.69 5.06 17.38
N GLN A 68 -19.82 6.33 17.01
CA GLN A 68 -21.05 6.84 16.37
C GLN A 68 -21.33 6.07 15.06
N PRO A 69 -22.60 5.71 14.77
CA PRO A 69 -22.95 4.89 13.61
C PRO A 69 -22.47 5.47 12.27
N SER A 70 -22.46 6.79 12.13
CA SER A 70 -21.97 7.51 10.94
C SER A 70 -20.47 7.32 10.71
N ILE A 71 -19.67 7.37 11.78
CA ILE A 71 -18.21 7.20 11.76
C ILE A 71 -17.86 5.74 11.53
N LEU A 72 -18.50 4.81 12.22
CA LEU A 72 -18.31 3.37 11.99
C LEU A 72 -18.66 2.99 10.56
N SER A 73 -19.74 3.55 10.00
CA SER A 73 -20.09 3.36 8.59
C SER A 73 -18.99 3.87 7.65
N ALA A 74 -18.39 5.03 7.93
CA ALA A 74 -17.30 5.60 7.15
C ALA A 74 -16.05 4.68 7.17
N TYR A 75 -15.67 4.19 8.34
CA TYR A 75 -14.58 3.21 8.47
C TYR A 75 -14.88 1.93 7.70
N TRP A 76 -16.09 1.41 7.85
CA TRP A 76 -16.50 0.17 7.20
C TRP A 76 -16.48 0.26 5.67
N ILE A 77 -16.98 1.36 5.11
CA ILE A 77 -16.95 1.63 3.67
C ILE A 77 -15.49 1.76 3.21
N SER A 78 -14.66 2.50 3.95
CA SER A 78 -13.23 2.67 3.63
C SER A 78 -12.48 1.34 3.62
N ILE A 79 -12.69 0.49 4.63
CA ILE A 79 -12.09 -0.85 4.71
C ILE A 79 -12.55 -1.70 3.53
N LYS A 80 -13.84 -1.70 3.21
CA LYS A 80 -14.38 -2.48 2.07
C LYS A 80 -13.80 -2.04 0.73
N VAL A 81 -13.76 -0.73 0.44
CA VAL A 81 -13.20 -0.20 -0.81
C VAL A 81 -11.72 -0.55 -0.92
N SER A 82 -10.97 -0.33 0.16
CA SER A 82 -9.53 -0.64 0.20
C SER A 82 -9.26 -2.13 0.04
N LEU A 83 -10.04 -2.98 0.67
CA LEU A 83 -9.91 -4.43 0.55
C LEU A 83 -10.29 -4.91 -0.85
N ALA A 84 -11.42 -4.43 -1.41
CA ALA A 84 -11.86 -4.80 -2.75
C ALA A 84 -10.82 -4.40 -3.81
N SER A 85 -10.29 -3.17 -3.74
CA SER A 85 -9.25 -2.70 -4.68
C SER A 85 -7.92 -3.41 -4.46
N ALA A 86 -7.52 -3.70 -3.20
CA ALA A 86 -6.29 -4.41 -2.91
C ALA A 86 -6.33 -5.85 -3.40
N LEU A 87 -7.43 -6.58 -3.17
CA LEU A 87 -7.61 -7.95 -3.66
C LEU A 87 -7.69 -7.99 -5.19
N GLY A 88 -8.47 -7.10 -5.80
CA GLY A 88 -8.54 -6.98 -7.26
C GLY A 88 -7.17 -6.63 -7.87
N GLY A 89 -6.48 -5.65 -7.27
CA GLY A 89 -5.12 -5.26 -7.67
C GLY A 89 -4.11 -6.39 -7.51
N ALA A 90 -4.21 -7.15 -6.40
CA ALA A 90 -3.34 -8.28 -6.15
C ALA A 90 -3.54 -9.41 -7.19
N VAL A 91 -4.78 -9.76 -7.48
CA VAL A 91 -5.09 -10.83 -8.46
C VAL A 91 -4.65 -10.42 -9.87
N ILE A 92 -5.12 -9.27 -10.36
CA ILE A 92 -4.80 -8.81 -11.72
C ILE A 92 -3.30 -8.52 -11.84
N GLY A 93 -2.73 -7.84 -10.85
CA GLY A 93 -1.30 -7.51 -10.82
C GLY A 93 -0.40 -8.73 -10.73
N PHE A 94 -0.82 -9.78 -10.01
CA PHE A 94 -0.10 -11.07 -9.99
C PHE A 94 -0.02 -11.70 -11.38
N PHE A 95 -1.15 -11.80 -12.09
CA PHE A 95 -1.15 -12.38 -13.44
C PHE A 95 -0.35 -11.53 -14.42
N LEU A 96 -0.41 -10.20 -14.30
CA LEU A 96 0.37 -9.30 -15.13
C LEU A 96 1.88 -9.41 -14.83
N ALA A 97 2.27 -9.49 -13.56
CA ALA A 97 3.66 -9.70 -13.15
C ALA A 97 4.16 -11.07 -13.63
N TYR A 98 3.35 -12.12 -13.47
CA TYR A 98 3.66 -13.45 -13.97
C TYR A 98 3.91 -13.45 -15.48
N ALA A 99 3.01 -12.86 -16.26
CA ALA A 99 3.17 -12.76 -17.70
C ALA A 99 4.42 -11.93 -18.07
N GLY A 100 4.68 -10.84 -17.36
CA GLY A 100 5.82 -9.95 -17.60
C GLY A 100 7.18 -10.57 -17.26
N VAL A 101 7.24 -11.43 -16.22
CA VAL A 101 8.48 -12.01 -15.71
C VAL A 101 8.74 -13.41 -16.29
N MET A 102 7.71 -14.26 -16.32
CA MET A 102 7.83 -15.68 -16.66
C MET A 102 7.20 -16.06 -18.01
N GLY A 103 6.51 -15.13 -18.67
CA GLY A 103 5.75 -15.39 -19.91
C GLY A 103 6.60 -15.49 -21.17
N GLY A 104 7.94 -15.39 -21.10
CA GLY A 104 8.81 -15.48 -22.28
C GLY A 104 8.64 -14.31 -23.26
N LEU A 105 8.25 -13.14 -22.75
CA LEU A 105 8.04 -11.94 -23.56
C LEU A 105 9.35 -11.44 -24.21
N PRO A 106 9.26 -10.72 -25.36
CA PRO A 106 10.41 -10.08 -25.97
C PRO A 106 11.20 -9.22 -24.97
N SER A 107 12.52 -9.20 -25.10
CA SER A 107 13.43 -8.57 -24.13
C SER A 107 13.15 -7.08 -23.88
N TRP A 108 12.57 -6.37 -24.86
CA TRP A 108 12.21 -4.95 -24.73
C TRP A 108 10.90 -4.72 -23.95
N LEU A 109 9.99 -5.71 -23.94
CA LEU A 109 8.64 -5.52 -23.39
C LEU A 109 8.65 -5.50 -21.85
N ARG A 110 9.49 -6.33 -21.23
CA ARG A 110 9.62 -6.38 -19.77
C ARG A 110 10.10 -5.04 -19.16
N PRO A 111 11.22 -4.43 -19.62
CA PRO A 111 11.63 -3.11 -19.13
C PRO A 111 10.57 -2.04 -19.34
N THR A 112 9.91 -2.06 -20.51
CA THR A 112 8.83 -1.12 -20.85
C THR A 112 7.66 -1.27 -19.86
N LEU A 113 7.23 -2.51 -19.58
CA LEU A 113 6.17 -2.79 -18.60
C LEU A 113 6.58 -2.29 -17.20
N MET A 114 7.81 -2.55 -16.75
CA MET A 114 8.28 -2.12 -15.43
C MET A 114 8.34 -0.60 -15.32
N THR A 115 8.82 0.08 -16.37
CA THR A 115 8.84 1.56 -16.44
C THR A 115 7.42 2.13 -16.41
N PHE A 116 6.51 1.57 -17.22
CA PHE A 116 5.10 1.97 -17.22
C PHE A 116 4.47 1.77 -15.83
N CYS A 117 4.69 0.61 -15.19
CA CYS A 117 4.20 0.35 -13.85
C CYS A 117 4.79 1.35 -12.84
N GLY A 118 6.07 1.74 -12.98
CA GLY A 118 6.70 2.76 -12.14
C GLY A 118 6.02 4.12 -12.24
N VAL A 119 5.67 4.54 -13.43
CA VAL A 119 4.93 5.80 -13.65
C VAL A 119 3.48 5.68 -13.17
N ALA A 120 2.78 4.63 -13.59
CA ALA A 120 1.35 4.45 -13.31
C ALA A 120 1.06 4.27 -11.81
N SER A 121 1.93 3.57 -11.07
CA SER A 121 1.76 3.41 -9.61
C SER A 121 1.85 4.72 -8.82
N ASN A 122 2.56 5.72 -9.37
CA ASN A 122 2.68 7.05 -8.77
C ASN A 122 1.67 8.05 -9.32
N PHE A 123 0.93 7.72 -10.38
CA PHE A 123 -0.11 8.57 -10.94
C PHE A 123 -1.41 8.35 -10.17
N ALA A 124 -1.57 9.09 -9.08
CA ALA A 124 -2.70 9.02 -8.15
C ALA A 124 -3.18 10.43 -7.77
N GLY A 125 -4.08 10.53 -6.82
CA GLY A 125 -4.60 11.81 -6.32
C GLY A 125 -5.61 12.45 -7.25
N LEU A 126 -5.68 13.78 -7.21
CA LEU A 126 -6.61 14.59 -8.01
C LEU A 126 -6.45 14.39 -9.52
N PRO A 127 -5.22 14.35 -10.10
CA PRO A 127 -5.05 14.10 -11.53
C PRO A 127 -5.69 12.79 -12.00
N LEU A 128 -5.56 11.71 -11.21
CA LEU A 128 -6.18 10.44 -11.53
C LEU A 128 -7.71 10.53 -11.47
N ALA A 129 -8.26 11.17 -10.43
CA ALA A 129 -9.70 11.37 -10.29
C ALA A 129 -10.28 12.12 -11.51
N PHE A 130 -9.64 13.21 -11.92
CA PHE A 130 -10.05 13.97 -13.10
C PHE A 130 -9.90 13.17 -14.40
N ALA A 131 -8.85 12.37 -14.55
CA ALA A 131 -8.69 11.50 -15.72
C ALA A 131 -9.86 10.50 -15.83
N PHE A 132 -10.26 9.89 -14.71
CA PHE A 132 -11.43 8.99 -14.69
C PHE A 132 -12.74 9.72 -14.94
N LEU A 133 -12.94 10.92 -14.39
CA LEU A 133 -14.12 11.74 -14.68
C LEU A 133 -14.18 12.14 -16.17
N ALA A 134 -13.05 12.52 -16.75
CA ALA A 134 -12.97 12.91 -18.17
C ALA A 134 -13.16 11.72 -19.12
N THR A 135 -12.81 10.51 -18.71
CA THR A 135 -12.91 9.31 -19.55
C THR A 135 -14.21 8.53 -19.32
N LEU A 136 -14.52 8.18 -18.09
CA LEU A 136 -15.64 7.31 -17.69
C LEU A 136 -16.78 8.05 -17.01
N GLY A 137 -16.71 9.37 -16.82
CA GLY A 137 -17.81 10.18 -16.33
C GLY A 137 -19.03 10.12 -17.26
N ARG A 138 -20.17 10.65 -16.82
CA ARG A 138 -21.41 10.62 -17.64
C ARG A 138 -21.25 11.26 -19.02
N THR A 139 -20.44 12.30 -19.12
CA THR A 139 -20.06 12.99 -20.36
C THR A 139 -18.61 12.70 -20.79
N GLY A 140 -18.02 11.66 -20.19
CA GLY A 140 -16.63 11.28 -20.44
C GLY A 140 -16.43 10.69 -21.84
N LEU A 141 -15.20 10.80 -22.36
CA LEU A 141 -14.86 10.41 -23.73
C LEU A 141 -15.27 8.96 -24.03
N VAL A 142 -14.91 8.01 -23.18
CA VAL A 142 -15.22 6.58 -23.38
C VAL A 142 -16.72 6.35 -23.31
N THR A 143 -17.42 6.97 -22.36
CA THR A 143 -18.88 6.86 -22.24
C THR A 143 -19.58 7.35 -23.50
N VAL A 144 -19.18 8.53 -24.02
CA VAL A 144 -19.75 9.09 -25.26
C VAL A 144 -19.44 8.22 -26.47
N LEU A 145 -18.22 7.68 -26.59
CA LEU A 145 -17.87 6.78 -27.69
C LEU A 145 -18.67 5.47 -27.65
N LEU A 146 -18.87 4.89 -26.47
CA LEU A 146 -19.67 3.67 -26.30
C LEU A 146 -21.14 3.89 -26.68
N ILE A 147 -21.71 5.02 -26.29
CA ILE A 147 -23.08 5.38 -26.69
C ILE A 147 -23.16 5.59 -28.21
N LYS A 148 -22.20 6.33 -28.78
CA LYS A 148 -22.23 6.70 -30.20
C LYS A 148 -22.02 5.53 -31.16
N TYR A 149 -21.10 4.61 -30.85
CA TYR A 149 -20.71 3.53 -31.74
C TYR A 149 -21.31 2.17 -31.43
N PHE A 150 -21.69 1.94 -30.16
CA PHE A 150 -22.21 0.65 -29.69
C PHE A 150 -23.62 0.76 -29.10
N ASP A 151 -24.23 1.94 -29.08
CA ASP A 151 -25.53 2.22 -28.44
C ASP A 151 -25.57 1.71 -26.96
N PHE A 152 -24.40 1.66 -26.33
CA PHE A 152 -24.24 1.11 -24.99
C PHE A 152 -23.94 2.22 -23.98
N ASN A 153 -24.92 2.46 -23.08
CA ASN A 153 -24.73 3.41 -21.99
C ASN A 153 -24.36 2.66 -20.69
N ILE A 154 -23.12 2.84 -20.25
CA ILE A 154 -22.63 2.21 -19.00
C ILE A 154 -23.50 2.56 -17.80
N TYR A 155 -24.04 3.78 -17.75
CA TYR A 155 -24.85 4.25 -16.63
C TYR A 155 -26.26 3.66 -16.62
N SER A 156 -26.77 3.12 -17.73
CA SER A 156 -28.05 2.41 -17.77
C SER A 156 -27.95 1.00 -17.14
N THR A 157 -26.73 0.45 -16.98
CA THR A 157 -26.52 -0.85 -16.32
C THR A 157 -26.45 -0.76 -14.79
N GLY A 158 -26.68 0.44 -14.22
CA GLY A 158 -26.56 0.68 -12.77
C GLY A 158 -25.14 1.05 -12.31
N PHE A 159 -24.17 1.13 -13.25
CA PHE A 159 -22.83 1.61 -12.90
C PHE A 159 -22.87 3.10 -12.56
N ASN A 160 -22.16 3.47 -11.49
CA ASN A 160 -21.92 4.86 -11.13
C ASN A 160 -20.47 5.04 -10.72
N LEU A 161 -19.76 5.91 -11.44
CA LEU A 161 -18.35 6.17 -11.16
C LEU A 161 -18.12 6.79 -9.78
N LEU A 162 -19.10 7.55 -9.25
CA LEU A 162 -19.04 8.18 -7.93
C LEU A 162 -19.51 7.25 -6.80
N SER A 163 -19.58 5.95 -7.06
CA SER A 163 -19.99 4.92 -6.10
C SER A 163 -18.80 4.12 -5.57
N PHE A 164 -19.10 3.19 -4.67
CA PHE A 164 -18.15 2.19 -4.15
C PHE A 164 -17.34 1.50 -5.27
N TRP A 165 -18.03 0.97 -6.28
CA TRP A 165 -17.39 0.23 -7.37
C TRP A 165 -16.61 1.15 -8.31
N GLY A 166 -17.07 2.37 -8.54
CA GLY A 166 -16.33 3.35 -9.33
C GLY A 166 -15.02 3.77 -8.65
N LEU A 167 -15.06 3.99 -7.34
CA LEU A 167 -13.85 4.29 -6.57
C LEU A 167 -12.89 3.09 -6.50
N ALA A 168 -13.41 1.88 -6.26
CA ALA A 168 -12.60 0.66 -6.28
C ALA A 168 -11.92 0.45 -7.64
N LEU A 169 -12.64 0.67 -8.74
CA LEU A 169 -12.09 0.62 -10.11
C LEU A 169 -10.97 1.66 -10.31
N THR A 170 -11.19 2.90 -9.85
CA THR A 170 -10.18 3.96 -9.94
C THR A 170 -8.92 3.60 -9.15
N TYR A 171 -9.07 2.97 -8.00
CA TYR A 171 -7.94 2.52 -7.20
C TYR A 171 -7.15 1.38 -7.86
N LEU A 172 -7.79 0.50 -8.63
CA LEU A 172 -7.10 -0.55 -9.39
C LEU A 172 -6.04 0.02 -10.34
N TYR A 173 -6.22 1.24 -10.83
CA TYR A 173 -5.28 1.88 -11.74
C TYR A 173 -3.87 1.96 -11.18
N PHE A 174 -3.67 2.34 -9.91
CA PHE A 174 -2.36 2.40 -9.29
C PHE A 174 -2.00 1.13 -8.51
N GLN A 175 -3.00 0.35 -8.06
CA GLN A 175 -2.80 -0.88 -7.32
C GLN A 175 -2.20 -2.00 -8.18
N ILE A 176 -2.70 -2.19 -9.40
CA ILE A 176 -2.20 -3.22 -10.33
C ILE A 176 -0.73 -2.99 -10.65
N PRO A 177 -0.29 -1.80 -11.11
CA PRO A 177 1.12 -1.52 -11.34
C PRO A 177 1.99 -1.68 -10.10
N LEU A 178 1.52 -1.23 -8.94
CA LEU A 178 2.25 -1.36 -7.68
C LEU A 178 2.48 -2.82 -7.30
N MET A 179 1.45 -3.67 -7.49
CA MET A 179 1.58 -5.13 -7.28
C MET A 179 2.65 -5.72 -8.19
N VAL A 180 2.66 -5.34 -9.49
CA VAL A 180 3.66 -5.80 -10.46
C VAL A 180 5.08 -5.46 -9.99
N LEU A 181 5.32 -4.21 -9.61
CA LEU A 181 6.64 -3.74 -9.17
C LEU A 181 7.16 -4.48 -7.95
N ILE A 182 6.30 -4.72 -6.97
CA ILE A 182 6.71 -5.36 -5.70
C ILE A 182 6.87 -6.87 -5.86
N LEU A 183 6.04 -7.48 -6.71
CA LEU A 183 6.04 -8.94 -6.86
C LEU A 183 7.07 -9.44 -7.89
N ALA A 184 7.44 -8.63 -8.87
CA ALA A 184 8.39 -9.03 -9.91
C ALA A 184 9.72 -9.59 -9.35
N PRO A 185 10.38 -8.95 -8.35
CA PRO A 185 11.60 -9.52 -7.75
C PRO A 185 11.36 -10.86 -7.04
N ALA A 186 10.17 -11.06 -6.45
CA ALA A 186 9.84 -12.33 -5.81
C ALA A 186 9.64 -13.45 -6.84
N LEU A 187 9.06 -13.13 -8.00
CA LEU A 187 8.93 -14.07 -9.13
C LEU A 187 10.30 -14.39 -9.74
N ASP A 188 11.20 -13.41 -9.86
CA ASP A 188 12.60 -13.63 -10.30
C ASP A 188 13.38 -14.54 -9.33
N GLY A 189 13.01 -14.53 -8.06
CA GLY A 189 13.60 -15.39 -7.03
C GLY A 189 13.24 -16.88 -7.14
N LEU A 190 12.25 -17.24 -7.98
CA LEU A 190 11.90 -18.64 -8.24
C LEU A 190 13.01 -19.30 -9.11
N LYS A 191 13.83 -20.14 -8.49
CA LYS A 191 14.95 -20.79 -9.17
C LYS A 191 14.45 -21.79 -10.22
N ARG A 192 15.11 -21.77 -11.37
CA ARG A 192 14.79 -22.68 -12.49
C ARG A 192 15.04 -24.15 -12.10
N GLU A 193 16.03 -24.38 -11.26
CA GLU A 193 16.41 -25.71 -10.74
C GLU A 193 15.24 -26.37 -9.97
N TRP A 194 14.45 -25.60 -9.26
CA TRP A 194 13.26 -26.14 -8.54
C TRP A 194 12.22 -26.67 -9.49
N ARG A 195 12.03 -25.99 -10.63
CA ARG A 195 11.10 -26.44 -11.67
C ARG A 195 11.63 -27.71 -12.35
N GLU A 196 12.91 -27.75 -12.69
CA GLU A 196 13.57 -28.91 -13.31
C GLU A 196 13.55 -30.12 -12.36
N ALA A 197 13.90 -29.95 -11.08
CA ALA A 197 13.83 -31.01 -10.08
C ALA A 197 12.38 -31.55 -9.92
N SER A 198 11.39 -30.67 -9.91
CA SER A 198 9.98 -31.12 -9.82
C SER A 198 9.56 -31.93 -11.04
N GLN A 199 10.03 -31.60 -12.24
CA GLN A 199 9.74 -32.34 -13.47
C GLN A 199 10.40 -33.72 -13.47
N ILE A 200 11.64 -33.84 -12.97
CA ILE A 200 12.34 -35.13 -12.79
C ILE A 200 11.53 -36.05 -11.86
N LEU A 201 10.89 -35.50 -10.83
CA LEU A 201 10.00 -36.22 -9.91
C LEU A 201 8.60 -36.50 -10.49
N GLY A 202 8.36 -36.20 -11.78
CA GLY A 202 7.09 -36.46 -12.46
C GLY A 202 6.02 -35.41 -12.21
N ALA A 203 6.34 -34.26 -11.62
CA ALA A 203 5.36 -33.21 -11.40
C ALA A 203 5.03 -32.46 -12.71
N ASN A 204 3.73 -32.26 -12.95
CA ASN A 204 3.29 -31.35 -14.01
C ASN A 204 3.32 -29.88 -13.54
N SER A 205 3.06 -28.94 -14.45
CA SER A 205 3.07 -27.51 -14.14
C SER A 205 2.10 -27.13 -13.00
N PHE A 206 0.96 -27.78 -12.88
CA PHE A 206 0.01 -27.52 -11.80
C PHE A 206 0.57 -27.96 -10.44
N HIS A 207 1.22 -29.15 -10.36
CA HIS A 207 1.88 -29.62 -9.14
C HIS A 207 3.03 -28.70 -8.73
N TYR A 208 3.86 -28.26 -9.70
CA TYR A 208 4.92 -27.29 -9.42
C TYR A 208 4.37 -25.99 -8.81
N TRP A 209 3.30 -25.42 -9.41
CA TRP A 209 2.69 -24.20 -8.89
C TRP A 209 2.08 -24.40 -7.51
N ARG A 210 1.33 -25.49 -7.31
CA ARG A 210 0.63 -25.74 -6.04
C ARG A 210 1.57 -26.03 -4.88
N TYR A 211 2.64 -26.80 -5.11
CA TYR A 211 3.46 -27.34 -4.03
C TYR A 211 4.83 -26.67 -3.90
N VAL A 212 5.30 -25.93 -4.90
CA VAL A 212 6.59 -25.25 -4.89
C VAL A 212 6.45 -23.74 -5.02
N ALA A 213 5.95 -23.24 -6.16
CA ALA A 213 5.96 -21.82 -6.47
C ALA A 213 5.02 -21.01 -5.58
N LEU A 214 3.74 -21.40 -5.44
CA LEU A 214 2.78 -20.68 -4.60
C LEU A 214 3.16 -20.63 -3.11
N PRO A 215 3.57 -21.72 -2.44
CA PRO A 215 4.03 -21.66 -1.05
C PRO A 215 5.21 -20.72 -0.85
N VAL A 216 6.16 -20.67 -1.79
CA VAL A 216 7.30 -19.74 -1.73
C VAL A 216 6.86 -18.29 -1.95
N LEU A 217 5.95 -18.04 -2.88
CA LEU A 217 5.44 -16.70 -3.18
C LEU A 217 4.40 -16.20 -2.19
N TRP A 218 3.72 -17.11 -1.47
CA TRP A 218 2.57 -16.78 -0.62
C TRP A 218 2.81 -15.64 0.37
N PRO A 219 3.94 -15.60 1.09
CA PRO A 219 4.21 -14.50 1.99
C PRO A 219 4.43 -13.16 1.28
N SER A 220 5.07 -13.16 0.11
CA SER A 220 5.24 -11.96 -0.72
C SER A 220 3.88 -11.48 -1.26
N LEU A 221 3.02 -12.41 -1.70
CA LEU A 221 1.66 -12.11 -2.15
C LEU A 221 0.82 -11.48 -1.05
N LEU A 222 0.78 -12.12 0.12
CA LEU A 222 0.03 -11.59 1.27
C LEU A 222 0.59 -10.25 1.74
N GLY A 223 1.91 -10.16 1.88
CA GLY A 223 2.56 -8.93 2.29
C GLY A 223 2.27 -7.77 1.33
N THR A 224 2.39 -8.00 0.03
CA THR A 224 2.06 -6.98 -0.96
C THR A 224 0.58 -6.61 -0.91
N THR A 225 -0.33 -7.58 -0.78
CA THR A 225 -1.77 -7.31 -0.67
C THR A 225 -2.10 -6.43 0.54
N ILE A 226 -1.46 -6.67 1.70
CA ILE A 226 -1.62 -5.84 2.88
C ILE A 226 -1.09 -4.41 2.63
N LEU A 227 0.03 -4.29 1.94
CA LEU A 227 0.58 -2.99 1.56
C LEU A 227 -0.35 -2.24 0.60
N LEU A 228 -0.92 -2.93 -0.40
CA LEU A 228 -1.94 -2.37 -1.28
C LEU A 228 -3.16 -1.88 -0.49
N PHE A 229 -3.63 -2.66 0.49
CA PHE A 229 -4.72 -2.25 1.38
C PHE A 229 -4.39 -0.96 2.13
N ALA A 230 -3.22 -0.89 2.77
CA ALA A 230 -2.79 0.30 3.52
C ALA A 230 -2.68 1.54 2.61
N ASN A 231 -2.16 1.37 1.38
CA ASN A 231 -2.05 2.42 0.38
C ASN A 231 -3.43 2.95 -0.06
N ALA A 232 -4.38 2.06 -0.35
CA ALA A 232 -5.76 2.43 -0.71
C ALA A 232 -6.50 3.10 0.45
N PHE A 233 -6.32 2.58 1.68
CA PHE A 233 -6.98 3.11 2.87
C PHE A 233 -6.56 4.55 3.20
N GLY A 234 -5.32 4.93 2.87
CA GLY A 234 -4.81 6.29 3.03
C GLY A 234 -5.07 7.23 1.85
N ALA A 235 -5.62 6.76 0.72
CA ALA A 235 -5.69 7.51 -0.55
C ALA A 235 -6.82 8.56 -0.57
N ILE A 236 -6.69 9.62 0.23
CA ILE A 236 -7.70 10.69 0.34
C ILE A 236 -7.88 11.50 -0.94
N ALA A 237 -6.77 11.91 -1.60
CA ALA A 237 -6.84 12.86 -2.71
C ALA A 237 -7.63 12.31 -3.92
N THR A 238 -7.45 11.02 -4.24
CA THR A 238 -8.22 10.36 -5.31
C THR A 238 -9.69 10.19 -4.90
N ALA A 239 -9.95 9.75 -3.67
CA ALA A 239 -11.31 9.57 -3.17
C ALA A 239 -12.09 10.90 -3.18
N TYR A 240 -11.52 11.94 -2.59
CA TYR A 240 -12.14 13.26 -2.52
C TYR A 240 -12.34 13.88 -3.91
N GLY A 241 -11.32 13.79 -4.77
CA GLY A 241 -11.40 14.31 -6.14
C GLY A 241 -12.43 13.60 -7.02
N LEU A 242 -12.65 12.29 -6.80
CA LEU A 242 -13.62 11.51 -7.56
C LEU A 242 -15.03 11.62 -7.00
N THR A 243 -15.20 11.35 -5.70
CA THR A 243 -16.52 11.18 -5.07
C THR A 243 -17.00 12.41 -4.32
N GLY A 244 -16.10 13.34 -3.99
CA GLY A 244 -16.44 14.47 -3.12
C GLY A 244 -17.01 13.97 -1.79
N SER A 245 -18.21 14.47 -1.44
CA SER A 245 -18.96 14.04 -0.25
C SER A 245 -20.03 12.97 -0.54
N SER A 246 -20.09 12.43 -1.77
CA SER A 246 -21.13 11.46 -2.16
C SER A 246 -20.92 10.08 -1.52
N LEU A 247 -19.70 9.76 -1.09
CA LEU A 247 -19.38 8.51 -0.41
C LEU A 247 -18.82 8.82 0.99
N ASN A 248 -19.43 8.23 2.02
CA ASN A 248 -18.99 8.42 3.39
C ASN A 248 -17.73 7.57 3.67
N ILE A 249 -16.56 8.17 3.48
CA ILE A 249 -15.24 7.55 3.65
C ILE A 249 -14.50 8.26 4.77
N VAL A 250 -13.80 7.51 5.62
CA VAL A 250 -13.12 8.05 6.80
C VAL A 250 -12.11 9.15 6.48
N THR A 251 -11.37 9.02 5.36
CA THR A 251 -10.40 10.03 4.92
C THR A 251 -11.07 11.35 4.53
N ILE A 252 -12.25 11.29 3.91
CA ILE A 252 -13.06 12.47 3.56
C ILE A 252 -13.65 13.10 4.82
N LEU A 253 -14.16 12.27 5.75
CA LEU A 253 -14.66 12.72 7.04
C LEU A 253 -13.57 13.41 7.86
N LEU A 254 -12.37 12.83 7.93
CA LEU A 254 -11.20 13.44 8.56
C LEU A 254 -10.87 14.80 7.94
N TYR A 255 -10.83 14.87 6.61
CA TYR A 255 -10.55 16.12 5.89
C TYR A 255 -11.58 17.20 6.20
N ALA A 256 -12.87 16.84 6.29
CA ALA A 256 -13.94 17.76 6.65
C ALA A 256 -13.78 18.30 8.09
N GLN A 257 -13.33 17.47 9.04
CA GLN A 257 -13.06 17.91 10.42
C GLN A 257 -11.88 18.87 10.53
N ILE A 258 -10.85 18.70 9.70
CA ILE A 258 -9.65 19.58 9.71
C ILE A 258 -9.90 20.89 8.97
N ARG A 259 -10.63 20.87 7.84
CA ARG A 259 -10.90 22.04 6.99
C ARG A 259 -12.31 22.59 7.11
N GLY A 260 -13.17 21.98 7.91
CA GLY A 260 -14.53 22.43 8.16
C GLY A 260 -14.57 23.74 8.92
N ASP A 261 -15.77 24.32 8.95
CA ASP A 261 -16.06 25.58 9.65
C ASP A 261 -15.75 25.47 11.16
N VAL A 262 -15.50 26.59 11.81
CA VAL A 262 -15.03 26.76 13.20
C VAL A 262 -15.90 26.03 14.26
N LEU A 263 -17.09 25.59 13.87
CA LEU A 263 -18.03 24.80 14.72
C LEU A 263 -17.70 23.30 14.79
N HIS A 264 -16.69 22.81 14.04
CA HIS A 264 -16.35 21.38 14.04
C HIS A 264 -15.32 21.05 15.14
N ASN A 265 -15.49 19.89 15.74
CA ASN A 265 -14.60 19.43 16.81
C ASN A 265 -13.26 18.94 16.21
N GLN A 266 -12.25 19.78 16.25
CA GLN A 266 -10.88 19.46 15.75
C GLN A 266 -10.31 18.21 16.45
N ASN A 267 -10.64 18.01 17.71
CA ASN A 267 -10.16 16.86 18.49
C ASN A 267 -10.77 15.55 18.01
N LEU A 268 -12.02 15.57 17.48
CA LEU A 268 -12.60 14.42 16.79
C LEU A 268 -11.80 14.08 15.51
N GLY A 269 -11.30 15.08 14.78
CA GLY A 269 -10.39 14.88 13.66
C GLY A 269 -9.11 14.13 14.07
N TYR A 270 -8.53 14.48 15.22
CA TYR A 270 -7.38 13.76 15.78
C TYR A 270 -7.71 12.32 16.17
N ALA A 271 -8.88 12.08 16.75
CA ALA A 271 -9.34 10.73 17.06
C ALA A 271 -9.59 9.88 15.81
N LEU A 272 -10.17 10.46 14.74
CA LEU A 272 -10.30 9.80 13.44
C LEU A 272 -8.92 9.44 12.86
N ALA A 273 -7.96 10.36 12.91
CA ALA A 273 -6.59 10.09 12.47
C ALA A 273 -5.95 8.96 13.29
N LEU A 274 -6.15 8.94 14.60
CA LEU A 274 -5.66 7.86 15.47
C LEU A 274 -6.24 6.50 15.06
N GLY A 275 -7.55 6.41 14.81
CA GLY A 275 -8.21 5.20 14.33
C GLY A 275 -7.60 4.72 12.99
N MET A 276 -7.32 5.63 12.06
CA MET A 276 -6.65 5.31 10.80
C MET A 276 -5.22 4.82 11.02
N ILE A 277 -4.45 5.47 11.91
CA ILE A 277 -3.08 5.05 12.27
C ILE A 277 -3.09 3.64 12.86
N LEU A 278 -4.06 3.32 13.72
CA LEU A 278 -4.18 1.99 14.31
C LEU A 278 -4.46 0.92 13.24
N ILE A 279 -5.40 1.17 12.32
CA ILE A 279 -5.73 0.22 11.25
C ILE A 279 -4.54 0.02 10.30
N THR A 280 -3.92 1.09 9.84
CA THR A 280 -2.75 1.00 8.95
C THR A 280 -1.52 0.44 9.67
N GLY A 281 -1.31 0.80 10.92
CA GLY A 281 -0.24 0.30 11.77
C GLY A 281 -0.36 -1.22 12.01
N LEU A 282 -1.54 -1.71 12.35
CA LEU A 282 -1.82 -3.14 12.49
C LEU A 282 -1.63 -3.89 11.17
N SER A 283 -2.07 -3.32 10.06
CA SER A 283 -1.85 -3.88 8.72
C SER A 283 -0.37 -4.00 8.40
N ASN A 284 0.42 -2.94 8.64
CA ASN A 284 1.87 -2.96 8.43
C ASN A 284 2.60 -3.90 9.41
N ALA A 285 2.17 -3.99 10.67
CA ALA A 285 2.71 -4.94 11.62
C ALA A 285 2.47 -6.39 11.17
N ALA A 286 1.27 -6.69 10.68
CA ALA A 286 0.95 -7.98 10.07
C ALA A 286 1.83 -8.28 8.84
N TYR A 287 2.06 -7.28 7.98
CA TYR A 287 2.98 -7.40 6.85
C TYR A 287 4.41 -7.75 7.30
N ILE A 288 4.97 -7.01 8.25
CA ILE A 288 6.33 -7.24 8.75
C ILE A 288 6.45 -8.63 9.39
N TRP A 289 5.44 -9.04 10.16
CA TRP A 289 5.40 -10.35 10.77
C TRP A 289 5.36 -11.49 9.74
N LEU A 290 4.50 -11.37 8.71
CA LEU A 290 4.41 -12.34 7.62
C LEU A 290 5.71 -12.42 6.82
N ARG A 291 6.31 -11.27 6.50
CA ARG A 291 7.59 -11.20 5.82
C ARG A 291 8.71 -11.87 6.62
N GLY A 292 8.82 -11.56 7.90
CA GLY A 292 9.85 -12.17 8.77
C GLY A 292 9.69 -13.68 8.92
N ARG A 293 8.45 -14.21 8.83
CA ARG A 293 8.21 -15.65 8.83
C ARG A 293 8.63 -16.32 7.52
N SER A 294 8.42 -15.64 6.40
CA SER A 294 8.84 -16.13 5.07
C SER A 294 10.35 -16.20 4.90
N GLU A 295 11.08 -15.18 5.31
CA GLU A 295 12.54 -15.14 5.16
C GLU A 295 13.26 -16.24 5.97
N ARG A 296 12.63 -16.80 7.00
CA ARG A 296 13.18 -17.94 7.77
C ARG A 296 13.21 -19.25 6.98
N TRP A 297 12.34 -19.41 5.98
CA TRP A 297 12.27 -20.62 5.15
C TRP A 297 13.22 -20.56 3.94
N MET A 298 13.81 -19.40 3.66
CA MET A 298 14.76 -19.19 2.56
C MET A 298 16.23 -19.22 3.01
N ARG A 299 16.46 -19.27 4.33
CA ARG A 299 17.78 -19.48 4.92
C ARG A 299 17.99 -20.96 5.24
#